data_238f233cbdecabc2438785adb4f9c649
#
_entry.id   238f233cbdecabc2438785adb4f9c649
#
_cell.length_a   1.000
_cell.length_b   1.000
_cell.length_c   1.000
_cell.angle_alpha   90.00
_cell.angle_beta   90.00
_cell.angle_gamma   90.00
#
_symmetry.space_group_name_H-M   'P 1'
#
loop_
_entity.id
_entity.type
_entity.pdbx_description
1 polymer ?
#
loop_
_entity_poly.entity_id
_entity_poly.type
_entity_poly.pdbx_seq_one_letter_code
_entity_poly.pdbx_strand_id
1 'polypeptide(L)'
;ANVFHNAKTFYCRFDIRCSKMNAWRLDTQEQTVIISSNGGIPFIAYWDVKLTSKEDLAQLLDSFPQDFSGGVMDKAEYINFCPTSGDGFLGQPGIILHDENGIDILPNFKFIDAKKEGGMVFESRDEYNGLSIFHKISIHGEVFKFQTTLQSKKPINVGWLSAPIIPDFCSSEEFVQVSGNWTNEFCFDRLTWRPGVVVKESRSGRTSHENFPGLILLNKNTTNSDGSAVGFHYGWSGGHRMQIEELSTGQRQIQFGHSQSFKNALTQKISTAPMFVSKSSKGLNGIAQSFQSFVRKEILPSTLEKLPRPVHYNCWEAIYFKHSLKDLKEIAKLAVTLGAERFVLDDGWFGLRDDDTSSLGDWEIDKRKYPEGLAPLIEYVNQIGMEFGIWFEPEMVSPNSKLFKNNPDWILGKKNQTLGRNQLVLDLNIKEVQSYLFEKISKI
;
A
#
# COMPACT_ATOMS: atom_id res chain seq x y z
N ALA A 1 -0.55 71.72 25.35
CA ALA A 1 -0.99 71.36 26.70
C ALA A 1 -1.45 69.87 26.69
N ASN A 2 -0.78 69.11 27.57
CA ASN A 2 -0.92 67.70 27.85
C ASN A 2 -2.37 67.20 28.02
N VAL A 3 -2.69 66.06 27.40
CA VAL A 3 -3.53 65.00 28.01
C VAL A 3 -3.10 63.66 27.42
N PHE A 4 -2.20 62.98 28.07
CA PHE A 4 -2.05 61.52 27.99
C PHE A 4 -2.47 60.97 29.37
N HIS A 5 -3.58 60.30 29.41
CA HIS A 5 -4.00 59.53 30.59
C HIS A 5 -4.33 58.10 30.18
N ASN A 6 -3.44 57.21 30.71
CA ASN A 6 -3.70 55.82 31.14
C ASN A 6 -4.63 54.94 30.28
N ALA A 7 -4.03 54.25 29.32
CA ALA A 7 -4.55 52.92 28.90
C ALA A 7 -3.90 51.86 29.82
N LYS A 8 -4.62 51.41 30.82
CA LYS A 8 -4.31 50.12 31.51
C LYS A 8 -4.53 49.00 30.53
N THR A 9 -3.42 48.46 30.02
CA THR A 9 -3.41 47.24 29.25
C THR A 9 -3.85 46.08 30.15
N PHE A 10 -5.08 45.60 29.99
CA PHE A 10 -5.51 44.34 30.55
C PHE A 10 -4.82 43.24 29.78
N TYR A 11 -3.69 42.75 30.29
CA TYR A 11 -3.17 41.45 29.95
C TYR A 11 -4.08 40.42 30.62
N CYS A 12 -5.05 39.86 29.86
CA CYS A 12 -5.67 38.63 30.23
C CYS A 12 -4.61 37.55 30.09
N ARG A 13 -3.93 37.22 31.21
CA ARG A 13 -3.19 35.95 31.32
C ARG A 13 -4.24 34.84 31.23
N PHE A 14 -4.45 34.29 30.05
CA PHE A 14 -4.96 32.93 29.94
C PHE A 14 -3.85 32.00 30.42
N ASP A 15 -3.93 31.57 31.68
CA ASP A 15 -3.24 30.40 32.15
C ASP A 15 -3.77 29.18 31.36
N ILE A 16 -3.25 28.97 30.15
CA ILE A 16 -3.34 27.69 29.49
C ILE A 16 -2.39 26.80 30.26
N ARG A 17 -2.90 26.15 31.32
CA ARG A 17 -2.21 25.02 31.94
C ARG A 17 -1.98 24.01 30.81
N CYS A 18 -0.73 23.86 30.39
CA CYS A 18 -0.29 22.79 29.53
C CYS A 18 -0.73 21.49 30.16
N SER A 19 -1.81 20.88 29.68
CA SER A 19 -2.17 19.52 30.05
C SER A 19 -0.96 18.69 29.66
N LYS A 20 -0.38 17.92 30.60
CA LYS A 20 0.76 17.04 30.31
C LYS A 20 0.43 16.21 29.08
N MET A 21 1.09 16.50 27.96
CA MET A 21 0.97 15.70 26.75
C MET A 21 1.47 14.28 27.06
N ASN A 22 0.71 13.28 26.69
CA ASN A 22 1.18 11.90 26.74
C ASN A 22 2.23 11.68 25.65
N ALA A 23 3.29 10.94 25.97
CA ALA A 23 4.35 10.59 25.02
C ALA A 23 4.57 9.08 24.97
N TRP A 24 4.68 8.54 23.77
CA TRP A 24 5.02 7.14 23.52
C TRP A 24 6.24 7.07 22.62
N ARG A 25 7.27 6.37 23.07
CA ARG A 25 8.53 6.21 22.35
C ARG A 25 8.62 4.84 21.70
N LEU A 26 8.98 4.83 20.41
CA LEU A 26 9.23 3.65 19.61
C LEU A 26 10.63 3.74 19.00
N ASP A 27 11.49 2.78 19.32
CA ASP A 27 12.89 2.76 18.86
C ASP A 27 13.15 1.57 17.93
N THR A 28 13.88 1.84 16.85
CA THR A 28 14.62 0.81 16.07
C THR A 28 16.10 0.81 16.49
N GLN A 29 16.97 0.21 15.69
CA GLN A 29 18.42 0.34 15.94
C GLN A 29 18.95 1.72 15.59
N GLU A 30 18.45 2.35 14.52
CA GLU A 30 18.97 3.63 13.99
C GLU A 30 18.01 4.82 14.19
N GLN A 31 16.73 4.59 14.56
CA GLN A 31 15.69 5.62 14.58
C GLN A 31 14.91 5.63 15.89
N THR A 32 14.40 6.81 16.25
CA THR A 32 13.35 6.99 17.28
C THR A 32 12.14 7.67 16.67
N VAL A 33 10.96 7.17 16.99
CA VAL A 33 9.66 7.83 16.74
C VAL A 33 9.03 8.15 18.08
N ILE A 34 8.65 9.41 18.28
CA ILE A 34 7.87 9.85 19.44
C ILE A 34 6.50 10.27 18.98
N ILE A 35 5.50 9.64 19.57
CA ILE A 35 4.09 9.92 19.33
C ILE A 35 3.54 10.64 20.53
N SER A 36 2.68 11.63 20.30
CA SER A 36 2.03 12.39 21.36
C SER A 36 0.55 12.61 21.06
N SER A 37 -0.22 13.01 22.07
CA SER A 37 -1.60 13.45 21.94
C SER A 37 -1.87 14.62 22.86
N ASN A 38 -2.54 15.64 22.32
CA ASN A 38 -3.06 16.80 23.04
C ASN A 38 -4.55 16.63 23.44
N GLY A 39 -5.05 15.39 23.44
CA GLY A 39 -6.46 15.05 23.71
C GLY A 39 -7.29 14.76 22.45
N GLY A 40 -6.76 15.03 21.26
CA GLY A 40 -7.27 14.62 19.96
C GLY A 40 -6.58 13.35 19.44
N ILE A 41 -6.73 13.07 18.14
CA ILE A 41 -6.01 11.99 17.47
C ILE A 41 -4.50 12.18 17.66
N PRO A 42 -3.74 11.09 17.98
CA PRO A 42 -2.30 11.18 18.14
C PRO A 42 -1.56 11.65 16.89
N PHE A 43 -0.40 12.24 17.09
CA PHE A 43 0.49 12.73 16.04
C PHE A 43 1.93 12.31 16.31
N ILE A 44 2.78 12.31 15.27
CA ILE A 44 4.21 12.11 15.43
C ILE A 44 4.84 13.44 15.83
N ALA A 45 5.48 13.48 16.98
CA ALA A 45 6.20 14.65 17.46
C ALA A 45 7.68 14.65 17.06
N TYR A 46 8.27 13.48 16.87
CA TYR A 46 9.65 13.32 16.44
C TYR A 46 9.80 12.05 15.61
N TRP A 47 10.52 12.12 14.53
CA TRP A 47 11.00 10.97 13.78
C TRP A 47 12.33 11.29 13.12
N ASP A 48 13.41 10.84 13.74
CA ASP A 48 14.75 10.99 13.19
C ASP A 48 15.71 9.95 13.81
N VAL A 49 17.01 10.26 13.79
CA VAL A 49 18.05 9.43 14.38
C VAL A 49 17.70 9.03 15.81
N LYS A 50 18.19 7.88 16.20
CA LYS A 50 17.92 7.31 17.54
C LYS A 50 18.35 8.27 18.65
N LEU A 51 17.38 8.62 19.49
CA LEU A 51 17.61 9.42 20.70
C LEU A 51 18.23 8.58 21.81
N THR A 52 19.00 9.22 22.67
CA THR A 52 19.54 8.59 23.88
C THR A 52 18.40 8.12 24.81
N SER A 53 18.65 7.11 25.64
CA SER A 53 17.65 6.65 26.63
C SER A 53 17.36 7.67 27.74
N LYS A 54 18.19 8.70 27.86
CA LYS A 54 18.09 9.75 28.91
C LYS A 54 17.41 11.02 28.41
N GLU A 55 16.92 11.04 27.17
CA GLU A 55 16.26 12.20 26.59
C GLU A 55 14.98 12.56 27.36
N ASP A 56 14.84 13.84 27.71
CA ASP A 56 13.63 14.35 28.35
C ASP A 56 12.53 14.59 27.29
N LEU A 57 11.61 13.65 27.21
CA LEU A 57 10.51 13.71 26.23
C LEU A 57 9.55 14.87 26.53
N ALA A 58 9.39 15.27 27.79
CA ALA A 58 8.55 16.42 28.13
C ALA A 58 9.15 17.72 27.60
N GLN A 59 10.45 17.94 27.81
CA GLN A 59 11.15 19.10 27.27
C GLN A 59 11.14 19.12 25.74
N LEU A 60 11.28 17.95 25.10
CA LEU A 60 11.18 17.83 23.64
C LEU A 60 9.80 18.25 23.14
N LEU A 61 8.73 17.81 23.79
CA LEU A 61 7.35 18.17 23.43
C LEU A 61 7.07 19.67 23.69
N ASP A 62 7.61 20.23 24.77
CA ASP A 62 7.47 21.66 25.09
C ASP A 62 8.20 22.54 24.07
N SER A 63 9.24 22.03 23.42
CA SER A 63 9.99 22.76 22.38
C SER A 63 9.27 22.78 21.03
N PHE A 64 8.16 22.04 20.87
CA PHE A 64 7.37 22.02 19.63
C PHE A 64 6.76 23.41 19.39
N PRO A 65 7.07 24.10 18.30
CA PRO A 65 6.55 25.42 18.05
C PRO A 65 5.04 25.38 17.90
N GLN A 66 4.34 26.08 18.79
CA GLN A 66 2.95 26.43 18.58
C GLN A 66 2.93 27.77 17.85
N ASP A 67 2.73 27.73 16.54
CA ASP A 67 2.59 28.95 15.77
C ASP A 67 1.17 29.50 15.98
N PHE A 68 1.06 30.62 16.68
CA PHE A 68 -0.19 31.34 16.88
C PHE A 68 -0.18 32.54 15.94
N SER A 69 -0.72 32.41 14.77
CA SER A 69 -1.10 33.58 13.98
C SER A 69 -2.36 34.24 14.54
N GLY A 70 -2.61 35.50 14.17
CA GLY A 70 -3.60 36.36 14.82
C GLY A 70 -5.07 35.97 14.69
N GLY A 71 -5.43 34.92 13.95
CA GLY A 71 -6.79 34.43 13.76
C GLY A 71 -6.96 32.98 14.15
N VAL A 72 -8.15 32.60 14.64
CA VAL A 72 -8.44 31.21 15.02
C VAL A 72 -8.35 30.25 13.83
N MET A 73 -8.63 30.73 12.62
CA MET A 73 -8.56 29.96 11.37
C MET A 73 -7.12 29.78 10.86
N ASP A 74 -6.18 30.57 11.36
CA ASP A 74 -4.78 30.57 10.92
C ASP A 74 -3.87 29.75 11.86
N LYS A 75 -4.44 29.02 12.80
CA LYS A 75 -3.69 28.18 13.71
C LYS A 75 -3.14 26.97 12.96
N ALA A 76 -1.82 26.86 12.90
CA ALA A 76 -1.15 25.66 12.42
C ALA A 76 -1.35 24.54 13.43
N GLU A 77 -2.28 23.63 13.15
CA GLU A 77 -2.46 22.45 13.98
C GLU A 77 -1.43 21.37 13.60
N TYR A 78 -1.09 20.50 14.54
CA TYR A 78 -0.24 19.35 14.25
C TYR A 78 -0.95 18.43 13.25
N ILE A 79 -0.25 17.99 12.21
CA ILE A 79 -0.72 16.94 11.35
C ILE A 79 -0.76 15.65 12.18
N ASN A 80 -1.96 15.27 12.59
CA ASN A 80 -2.21 14.03 13.34
C ASN A 80 -2.41 12.83 12.40
N PHE A 81 -2.58 11.62 12.95
CA PHE A 81 -2.74 10.40 12.15
C PHE A 81 -3.97 10.38 11.23
N CYS A 82 -4.95 11.22 11.48
CA CYS A 82 -6.15 11.33 10.66
C CYS A 82 -6.82 12.69 10.84
N PRO A 83 -6.24 13.77 10.28
CA PRO A 83 -6.86 15.10 10.33
C PRO A 83 -8.25 15.08 9.73
N THR A 84 -9.20 15.79 10.36
CA THR A 84 -10.59 15.81 9.94
C THR A 84 -11.07 17.21 9.62
N SER A 85 -12.02 17.32 8.70
CA SER A 85 -12.70 18.61 8.44
C SER A 85 -13.51 19.06 9.66
N GLY A 86 -13.94 18.12 10.51
CA GLY A 86 -14.65 18.42 11.76
C GLY A 86 -13.79 19.11 12.82
N ASP A 87 -12.47 18.93 12.77
CA ASP A 87 -11.49 19.62 13.61
C ASP A 87 -10.99 20.93 12.99
N GLY A 88 -11.54 21.34 11.84
CA GLY A 88 -11.14 22.58 11.14
C GLY A 88 -9.87 22.45 10.31
N PHE A 89 -9.43 21.23 9.99
CA PHE A 89 -8.25 21.02 9.14
C PHE A 89 -8.53 21.47 7.70
N LEU A 90 -7.67 22.35 7.18
CA LEU A 90 -7.87 22.99 5.88
C LEU A 90 -7.23 22.23 4.71
N GLY A 91 -6.38 21.23 4.99
CA GLY A 91 -5.76 20.37 3.96
C GLY A 91 -6.68 19.20 3.57
N GLN A 92 -6.13 18.28 2.79
CA GLN A 92 -6.81 17.04 2.43
C GLN A 92 -7.05 16.19 3.68
N PRO A 93 -8.29 15.91 4.08
CA PRO A 93 -8.57 15.16 5.31
C PRO A 93 -8.13 13.70 5.18
N GLY A 94 -7.79 13.09 6.31
CA GLY A 94 -7.45 11.66 6.39
C GLY A 94 -8.66 10.74 6.29
N ILE A 95 -9.88 11.30 6.42
CA ILE A 95 -11.14 10.56 6.42
C ILE A 95 -12.26 11.40 5.79
N ILE A 96 -13.07 10.75 4.94
CA ILE A 96 -14.28 11.31 4.36
C ILE A 96 -15.39 10.28 4.52
N LEU A 97 -16.46 10.66 5.21
CA LEU A 97 -17.56 9.78 5.56
C LEU A 97 -18.91 10.39 5.18
N HIS A 98 -19.84 9.51 4.82
CA HIS A 98 -21.23 9.88 4.59
C HIS A 98 -22.17 8.90 5.30
N ASP A 99 -23.33 9.35 5.67
CA ASP A 99 -24.40 8.49 6.17
C ASP A 99 -25.06 7.69 5.02
N GLU A 100 -26.06 6.91 5.34
CA GLU A 100 -26.83 6.09 4.38
C GLU A 100 -27.57 6.94 3.31
N ASN A 101 -27.79 8.21 3.57
CA ASN A 101 -28.45 9.16 2.67
C ASN A 101 -27.45 9.98 1.84
N GLY A 102 -26.14 9.79 2.05
CA GLY A 102 -25.07 10.53 1.39
C GLY A 102 -24.76 11.88 2.02
N ILE A 103 -25.24 12.13 3.25
CA ILE A 103 -24.94 13.37 4.00
C ILE A 103 -23.56 13.21 4.66
N ASP A 104 -22.73 14.26 4.57
CA ASP A 104 -21.41 14.29 5.17
C ASP A 104 -21.47 14.12 6.69
N ILE A 105 -20.63 13.19 7.18
CA ILE A 105 -20.32 13.05 8.60
C ILE A 105 -19.00 13.76 8.85
N LEU A 106 -18.99 14.75 9.74
CA LEU A 106 -17.81 15.50 10.14
C LEU A 106 -17.30 14.98 11.49
N PRO A 107 -16.31 14.06 11.53
CA PRO A 107 -15.85 13.48 12.79
C PRO A 107 -15.08 14.49 13.64
N ASN A 108 -15.26 14.40 14.96
CA ASN A 108 -14.43 15.06 15.96
C ASN A 108 -13.97 14.04 16.99
N PHE A 109 -12.80 13.46 16.77
CA PHE A 109 -12.27 12.40 17.60
C PHE A 109 -11.55 12.92 18.84
N LYS A 110 -11.78 12.27 19.98
CA LYS A 110 -11.03 12.48 21.23
C LYS A 110 -10.21 11.25 21.55
N PHE A 111 -8.97 11.45 21.98
CA PHE A 111 -8.10 10.37 22.41
C PHE A 111 -8.68 9.65 23.64
N ILE A 112 -8.66 8.33 23.61
CA ILE A 112 -9.19 7.49 24.69
C ILE A 112 -8.06 6.76 25.40
N ASP A 113 -7.25 5.98 24.66
CA ASP A 113 -6.25 5.11 25.27
C ASP A 113 -5.16 4.69 24.28
N ALA A 114 -4.04 4.22 24.80
CA ALA A 114 -2.97 3.60 24.05
C ALA A 114 -2.54 2.29 24.69
N LYS A 115 -2.59 1.19 23.93
CA LYS A 115 -2.31 -0.18 24.40
C LYS A 115 -1.19 -0.82 23.60
N LYS A 116 -0.48 -1.75 24.23
CA LYS A 116 0.54 -2.56 23.57
C LYS A 116 -0.06 -3.93 23.20
N GLU A 117 -0.42 -4.10 21.91
CA GLU A 117 -1.06 -5.32 21.38
C GLU A 117 -0.39 -5.72 20.05
N GLY A 118 0.76 -6.38 20.13
CA GLY A 118 1.59 -6.68 18.93
C GLY A 118 2.03 -5.41 18.19
N GLY A 119 2.37 -4.38 18.94
CA GLY A 119 2.64 -3.00 18.55
C GLY A 119 1.89 -2.04 19.48
N MET A 120 1.95 -0.74 19.22
CA MET A 120 1.14 0.26 19.90
C MET A 120 -0.17 0.45 19.14
N VAL A 121 -1.29 0.42 19.85
CA VAL A 121 -2.63 0.71 19.32
C VAL A 121 -3.17 1.93 20.05
N PHE A 122 -3.50 2.96 19.29
CA PHE A 122 -4.07 4.21 19.77
C PHE A 122 -5.55 4.25 19.42
N GLU A 123 -6.41 4.39 20.42
CA GLU A 123 -7.86 4.49 20.25
C GLU A 123 -8.30 5.95 20.40
N SER A 124 -9.10 6.44 19.45
CA SER A 124 -9.82 7.71 19.57
C SER A 124 -11.28 7.50 19.20
N ARG A 125 -12.19 8.27 19.82
CA ARG A 125 -13.64 8.16 19.61
C ARG A 125 -14.29 9.50 19.31
N ASP A 126 -15.30 9.42 18.47
CA ASP A 126 -16.33 10.44 18.31
C ASP A 126 -17.66 9.88 18.82
N GLU A 127 -17.98 10.21 20.07
CA GLU A 127 -19.20 9.70 20.73
C GLU A 127 -20.47 10.22 20.06
N TYR A 128 -20.45 11.45 19.52
CA TYR A 128 -21.61 12.05 18.86
C TYR A 128 -22.02 11.28 17.60
N ASN A 129 -21.04 10.96 16.74
CA ASN A 129 -21.29 10.22 15.52
C ASN A 129 -21.22 8.68 15.73
N GLY A 130 -20.86 8.23 16.94
CA GLY A 130 -20.73 6.81 17.27
C GLY A 130 -19.59 6.12 16.55
N LEU A 131 -18.47 6.83 16.33
CA LEU A 131 -17.29 6.35 15.62
C LEU A 131 -16.16 6.02 16.60
N SER A 132 -15.40 4.99 16.28
CA SER A 132 -14.11 4.66 16.94
C SER A 132 -13.06 4.45 15.87
N ILE A 133 -11.89 5.11 16.02
CA ILE A 133 -10.75 4.95 15.13
C ILE A 133 -9.56 4.41 15.89
N PHE A 134 -8.87 3.44 15.30
CA PHE A 134 -7.72 2.78 15.87
C PHE A 134 -6.53 2.93 14.94
N HIS A 135 -5.42 3.44 15.46
CA HIS A 135 -4.15 3.52 14.74
C HIS A 135 -3.16 2.56 15.36
N LYS A 136 -2.76 1.54 14.59
CA LYS A 136 -1.79 0.53 15.03
C LYS A 136 -0.44 0.79 14.41
N ILE A 137 0.62 0.75 15.25
CA ILE A 137 2.00 0.94 14.83
C ILE A 137 2.84 -0.19 15.40
N SER A 138 3.58 -0.90 14.55
CA SER A 138 4.54 -1.94 14.94
C SER A 138 5.88 -1.75 14.24
N ILE A 139 6.92 -2.35 14.80
CA ILE A 139 8.30 -2.22 14.32
C ILE A 139 8.78 -3.58 13.82
N HIS A 140 9.40 -3.58 12.64
CA HIS A 140 9.98 -4.74 11.98
C HIS A 140 11.37 -4.40 11.46
N GLY A 141 12.41 -4.58 12.28
CA GLY A 141 13.75 -4.08 12.00
C GLY A 141 13.77 -2.55 11.92
N GLU A 142 14.16 -1.99 10.79
CA GLU A 142 14.14 -0.53 10.52
C GLU A 142 12.85 -0.06 9.81
N VAL A 143 11.86 -0.95 9.65
CA VAL A 143 10.58 -0.61 9.02
C VAL A 143 9.49 -0.51 10.06
N PHE A 144 8.78 0.62 10.03
CA PHE A 144 7.55 0.84 10.80
C PHE A 144 6.34 0.43 9.95
N LYS A 145 5.41 -0.27 10.55
CA LYS A 145 4.14 -0.67 9.95
C LYS A 145 3.00 0.11 10.59
N PHE A 146 2.25 0.85 9.80
CA PHE A 146 1.14 1.69 10.20
C PHE A 146 -0.17 1.17 9.62
N GLN A 147 -1.25 1.16 10.40
CA GLN A 147 -2.56 0.74 9.92
C GLN A 147 -3.67 1.49 10.66
N THR A 148 -4.72 1.90 9.95
CA THR A 148 -5.94 2.49 10.49
C THR A 148 -7.09 1.50 10.41
N THR A 149 -7.88 1.42 11.49
CA THR A 149 -9.17 0.71 11.51
C THR A 149 -10.25 1.67 12.01
N LEU A 150 -11.34 1.81 11.26
CA LEU A 150 -12.52 2.56 11.62
C LEU A 150 -13.65 1.61 11.97
N GLN A 151 -14.37 1.91 13.06
CA GLN A 151 -15.59 1.24 13.45
C GLN A 151 -16.70 2.26 13.66
N SER A 152 -17.92 1.90 13.29
CA SER A 152 -19.11 2.73 13.45
C SER A 152 -20.25 1.94 14.09
N LYS A 153 -21.01 2.59 14.97
CA LYS A 153 -22.25 2.01 15.55
C LYS A 153 -23.34 1.82 14.50
N LYS A 154 -23.34 2.64 13.44
CA LYS A 154 -24.30 2.58 12.32
C LYS A 154 -23.57 2.29 11.01
N PRO A 155 -24.23 1.68 10.03
CA PRO A 155 -23.67 1.58 8.69
C PRO A 155 -23.36 2.96 8.10
N ILE A 156 -22.16 3.13 7.57
CA ILE A 156 -21.66 4.37 6.95
C ILE A 156 -21.03 4.08 5.61
N ASN A 157 -20.99 5.09 4.77
CA ASN A 157 -20.26 5.08 3.52
C ASN A 157 -18.90 5.77 3.73
N VAL A 158 -17.82 5.09 3.33
CA VAL A 158 -16.45 5.61 3.47
C VAL A 158 -15.95 6.09 2.11
N GLY A 159 -15.93 7.41 1.91
CA GLY A 159 -15.39 8.07 0.72
C GLY A 159 -13.86 8.05 0.70
N TRP A 160 -13.23 8.20 1.86
CA TRP A 160 -11.77 8.10 2.04
C TRP A 160 -11.41 7.63 3.45
N LEU A 161 -10.40 6.79 3.56
CA LEU A 161 -9.73 6.45 4.81
C LEU A 161 -8.25 6.25 4.54
N SER A 162 -7.41 7.09 5.13
CA SER A 162 -5.96 6.98 5.04
C SER A 162 -5.42 6.01 6.10
N ALA A 163 -4.34 5.29 5.76
CA ALA A 163 -3.42 4.80 6.77
C ALA A 163 -2.93 5.98 7.61
N PRO A 164 -2.38 5.78 8.82
CA PRO A 164 -1.92 6.91 9.64
C PRO A 164 -1.07 7.87 8.83
N ILE A 165 -1.47 9.13 8.83
CA ILE A 165 -0.80 10.19 8.05
C ILE A 165 0.55 10.49 8.67
N ILE A 166 1.56 10.61 7.83
CA ILE A 166 2.92 10.93 8.22
C ILE A 166 3.23 12.34 7.74
N PRO A 167 3.60 13.27 8.63
CA PRO A 167 4.15 14.56 8.22
C PRO A 167 5.57 14.42 7.68
N ASP A 168 6.00 15.35 6.81
CA ASP A 168 7.38 15.38 6.33
C ASP A 168 8.30 16.01 7.41
N PHE A 169 9.04 15.16 8.12
CA PHE A 169 10.04 15.58 9.11
C PHE A 169 11.41 15.93 8.52
N CYS A 170 11.60 15.68 7.23
CA CYS A 170 12.91 15.82 6.60
C CYS A 170 13.07 17.13 5.85
N SER A 171 12.03 17.98 5.80
CA SER A 171 11.99 19.14 4.91
C SER A 171 12.39 18.74 3.49
N SER A 172 11.75 17.70 2.99
CA SER A 172 12.10 17.07 1.72
C SER A 172 11.87 18.04 0.58
N GLU A 173 12.87 18.25 -0.27
CA GLU A 173 12.75 19.12 -1.45
C GLU A 173 12.30 18.35 -2.69
N GLU A 174 12.48 17.04 -2.67
CA GLU A 174 12.20 16.15 -3.79
C GLU A 174 11.48 14.88 -3.35
N PHE A 175 10.83 14.26 -4.29
CA PHE A 175 10.28 12.92 -4.10
C PHE A 175 10.51 12.05 -5.33
N VAL A 176 10.60 10.74 -5.11
CA VAL A 176 10.65 9.74 -6.18
C VAL A 176 9.35 8.99 -6.20
N GLN A 177 8.72 8.94 -7.35
CA GLN A 177 7.63 8.05 -7.67
C GLN A 177 8.05 7.06 -8.75
N VAL A 178 7.35 5.93 -8.80
CA VAL A 178 7.56 4.92 -9.84
C VAL A 178 6.40 4.94 -10.80
N SER A 179 6.70 5.03 -12.10
CA SER A 179 5.73 5.03 -13.18
C SER A 179 6.10 3.99 -14.23
N GLY A 180 5.46 4.02 -15.38
CA GLY A 180 5.79 3.18 -16.52
C GLY A 180 4.57 2.56 -17.19
N ASN A 181 4.84 1.85 -18.26
CA ASN A 181 3.85 1.08 -19.00
C ASN A 181 4.45 -0.25 -19.43
N TRP A 182 3.69 -1.07 -20.10
CA TRP A 182 4.17 -2.32 -20.67
C TRP A 182 5.43 -2.10 -21.53
N THR A 183 6.47 -2.86 -21.28
CA THR A 183 7.83 -2.78 -21.87
C THR A 183 8.67 -1.56 -21.45
N ASN A 184 8.17 -0.74 -20.54
CA ASN A 184 8.89 0.37 -19.91
C ASN A 184 8.44 0.54 -18.47
N GLU A 185 8.52 -0.57 -17.70
CA GLU A 185 8.05 -0.67 -16.32
C GLU A 185 9.04 -0.04 -15.34
N PHE A 186 8.53 0.36 -14.18
CA PHE A 186 9.32 0.83 -13.03
C PHE A 186 10.28 1.99 -13.36
N CYS A 187 9.83 2.96 -14.14
CA CYS A 187 10.56 4.22 -14.35
C CYS A 187 10.55 5.04 -13.06
N PHE A 188 11.75 5.46 -12.64
CA PHE A 188 11.93 6.30 -11.45
C PHE A 188 11.88 7.77 -11.85
N ASP A 189 10.82 8.47 -11.45
CA ASP A 189 10.66 9.90 -11.67
C ASP A 189 11.06 10.65 -10.38
N ARG A 190 12.19 11.36 -10.42
CA ARG A 190 12.61 12.25 -9.34
C ARG A 190 12.10 13.66 -9.61
N LEU A 191 11.22 14.14 -8.75
CA LEU A 191 10.45 15.36 -8.93
C LEU A 191 10.68 16.31 -7.76
N THR A 192 10.68 17.61 -8.04
CA THR A 192 10.71 18.65 -7.02
C THR A 192 9.34 18.76 -6.36
N TRP A 193 9.28 18.73 -5.03
CA TRP A 193 8.04 19.00 -4.30
C TRP A 193 7.68 20.48 -4.38
N ARG A 194 6.42 20.76 -4.69
CA ARG A 194 5.86 22.12 -4.79
C ARG A 194 4.58 22.22 -3.97
N PRO A 195 4.20 23.44 -3.51
CA PRO A 195 2.94 23.66 -2.83
C PRO A 195 1.74 23.11 -3.61
N GLY A 196 0.77 22.59 -2.89
CA GLY A 196 -0.43 21.97 -3.42
C GLY A 196 -0.46 20.46 -3.27
N VAL A 197 -1.33 19.79 -4.00
CA VAL A 197 -1.60 18.36 -3.87
C VAL A 197 -1.11 17.61 -5.10
N VAL A 198 -0.29 16.56 -4.90
CA VAL A 198 0.04 15.56 -5.91
C VAL A 198 -0.68 14.27 -5.59
N VAL A 199 -1.44 13.75 -6.53
CA VAL A 199 -2.20 12.50 -6.38
C VAL A 199 -1.74 11.48 -7.41
N LYS A 200 -1.52 10.24 -6.96
CA LYS A 200 -1.32 9.08 -7.82
C LYS A 200 -2.28 7.98 -7.39
N GLU A 201 -3.09 7.48 -8.32
CA GLU A 201 -4.15 6.52 -8.01
C GLU A 201 -4.20 5.38 -9.03
N SER A 202 -4.20 4.14 -8.55
CA SER A 202 -4.53 2.98 -9.37
C SER A 202 -6.03 2.68 -9.25
N ARG A 203 -6.73 2.78 -10.38
CA ARG A 203 -8.17 2.51 -10.50
C ARG A 203 -8.48 1.21 -11.25
N SER A 204 -7.45 0.46 -11.59
CA SER A 204 -7.58 -0.79 -12.34
C SER A 204 -7.99 -2.01 -11.47
N GLY A 205 -8.23 -1.79 -10.16
CA GLY A 205 -8.56 -2.87 -9.21
C GLY A 205 -7.37 -3.72 -8.80
N ARG A 206 -6.17 -3.40 -9.27
CA ARG A 206 -4.91 -4.07 -8.92
C ARG A 206 -3.77 -3.05 -8.83
N THR A 207 -2.71 -3.41 -8.12
CA THR A 207 -1.44 -2.68 -8.23
C THR A 207 -0.84 -2.90 -9.62
N SER A 208 -0.11 -1.92 -10.11
CA SER A 208 0.53 -2.01 -11.42
C SER A 208 1.86 -1.26 -11.41
N HIS A 209 2.69 -1.54 -12.42
CA HIS A 209 3.90 -0.79 -12.71
C HIS A 209 3.61 0.67 -13.13
N GLU A 210 2.39 0.96 -13.61
CA GLU A 210 1.94 2.31 -13.97
C GLU A 210 1.71 3.17 -12.73
N ASN A 211 1.16 2.57 -11.67
CA ASN A 211 0.83 3.21 -10.41
C ASN A 211 1.35 2.36 -9.25
N PHE A 212 2.67 2.36 -9.06
CA PHE A 212 3.30 1.64 -7.96
C PHE A 212 2.87 2.25 -6.61
N PRO A 213 2.50 1.43 -5.61
CA PRO A 213 1.99 1.91 -4.31
C PRO A 213 3.13 2.34 -3.38
N GLY A 214 4.05 3.15 -3.86
CA GLY A 214 5.22 3.59 -3.09
C GLY A 214 5.69 4.98 -3.47
N LEU A 215 6.43 5.58 -2.54
CA LEU A 215 6.98 6.92 -2.61
C LEU A 215 8.29 6.97 -1.84
N ILE A 216 9.25 7.76 -2.29
CA ILE A 216 10.43 8.08 -1.49
C ILE A 216 10.57 9.60 -1.44
N LEU A 217 10.61 10.17 -0.23
CA LEU A 217 10.92 11.57 0.01
C LEU A 217 12.42 11.74 0.17
N LEU A 218 12.96 12.83 -0.37
CA LEU A 218 14.40 13.10 -0.41
C LEU A 218 14.72 14.53 -0.01
N ASN A 219 15.77 14.68 0.78
CA ASN A 219 16.39 15.99 0.91
C ASN A 219 17.17 16.35 -0.37
N LYS A 220 17.46 17.64 -0.52
CA LYS A 220 18.29 18.12 -1.60
C LYS A 220 19.64 17.39 -1.65
N ASN A 221 20.06 17.04 -2.86
CA ASN A 221 21.32 16.35 -3.10
C ASN A 221 21.42 14.92 -2.51
N THR A 222 20.33 14.32 -2.03
CA THR A 222 20.35 12.92 -1.64
C THR A 222 20.75 12.04 -2.82
N THR A 223 21.74 11.17 -2.60
CA THR A 223 22.29 10.23 -3.56
C THR A 223 21.86 8.78 -3.24
N ASN A 224 22.45 7.82 -3.94
CA ASN A 224 22.25 6.41 -3.60
C ASN A 224 22.83 6.04 -2.23
N SER A 225 23.90 6.67 -1.78
CA SER A 225 24.67 6.28 -0.59
C SER A 225 24.74 7.34 0.50
N ASP A 226 24.24 8.54 0.27
CA ASP A 226 24.29 9.65 1.20
C ASP A 226 23.05 10.53 1.11
N GLY A 227 22.74 11.21 2.23
CA GLY A 227 21.59 12.08 2.36
C GLY A 227 20.37 11.39 3.00
N SER A 228 19.40 12.22 3.43
CA SER A 228 18.20 11.74 4.09
C SER A 228 17.14 11.32 3.09
N ALA A 229 16.57 10.13 3.32
CA ALA A 229 15.48 9.57 2.55
C ALA A 229 14.42 8.96 3.47
N VAL A 230 13.14 9.04 3.09
CA VAL A 230 12.03 8.35 3.73
C VAL A 230 11.26 7.58 2.69
N GLY A 231 11.25 6.26 2.80
CA GLY A 231 10.54 5.37 1.87
C GLY A 231 9.19 4.94 2.43
N PHE A 232 8.17 4.95 1.59
CA PHE A 232 6.81 4.52 1.87
C PHE A 232 6.40 3.42 0.92
N HIS A 233 5.69 2.42 1.43
CA HIS A 233 5.04 1.39 0.61
C HIS A 233 3.68 1.02 1.21
N TYR A 234 2.63 1.10 0.40
CA TYR A 234 1.30 0.68 0.80
C TYR A 234 1.07 -0.78 0.45
N GLY A 235 0.95 -1.64 1.45
CA GLY A 235 0.89 -3.11 1.31
C GLY A 235 -0.46 -3.63 0.84
N TRP A 236 -0.90 -3.20 -0.34
CA TRP A 236 -2.16 -3.59 -0.95
C TRP A 236 -1.98 -4.00 -2.40
N SER A 237 -2.57 -5.12 -2.80
CA SER A 237 -2.51 -5.63 -4.18
C SER A 237 -3.62 -5.10 -5.08
N GLY A 238 -4.63 -4.45 -4.52
CA GLY A 238 -5.76 -3.85 -5.24
C GLY A 238 -5.53 -2.38 -5.62
N GLY A 239 -6.61 -1.71 -6.00
CA GLY A 239 -6.57 -0.27 -6.28
C GLY A 239 -6.20 0.53 -5.03
N HIS A 240 -5.29 1.49 -5.19
CA HIS A 240 -4.81 2.35 -4.12
C HIS A 240 -4.71 3.80 -4.57
N ARG A 241 -4.72 4.71 -3.61
CA ARG A 241 -4.45 6.13 -3.82
C ARG A 241 -3.36 6.58 -2.86
N MET A 242 -2.37 7.27 -3.41
CA MET A 242 -1.36 8.04 -2.70
C MET A 242 -1.63 9.52 -2.94
N GLN A 243 -1.48 10.34 -1.91
CA GLN A 243 -1.44 11.79 -2.06
C GLN A 243 -0.42 12.40 -1.13
N ILE A 244 0.28 13.40 -1.63
CA ILE A 244 1.17 14.26 -0.86
C ILE A 244 0.68 15.69 -1.00
N GLU A 245 0.74 16.44 0.08
CA GLU A 245 0.25 17.83 0.11
C GLU A 245 1.21 18.72 0.88
N GLU A 246 1.46 19.91 0.34
CA GLU A 246 2.02 21.02 1.08
C GLU A 246 0.91 22.05 1.33
N LEU A 247 0.58 22.25 2.60
CA LEU A 247 -0.42 23.21 3.05
C LEU A 247 0.10 24.65 2.91
N SER A 248 -0.81 25.62 2.96
CA SER A 248 -0.47 27.06 2.96
C SER A 248 0.43 27.48 4.15
N THR A 249 0.43 26.70 5.23
CA THR A 249 1.30 26.86 6.38
C THR A 249 2.74 26.36 6.15
N GLY A 250 3.02 25.72 5.00
CA GLY A 250 4.28 25.05 4.71
C GLY A 250 4.41 23.67 5.32
N GLN A 251 3.43 23.22 6.10
CA GLN A 251 3.40 21.84 6.60
C GLN A 251 3.10 20.86 5.45
N ARG A 252 3.64 19.66 5.52
CA ARG A 252 3.50 18.64 4.49
C ARG A 252 2.99 17.34 5.06
N GLN A 253 2.11 16.67 4.33
CA GLN A 253 1.53 15.40 4.71
C GLN A 253 1.57 14.36 3.60
N ILE A 254 1.69 13.09 4.01
CA ILE A 254 1.69 11.94 3.13
C ILE A 254 0.54 11.02 3.53
N GLN A 255 -0.31 10.67 2.56
CA GLN A 255 -1.47 9.80 2.74
C GLN A 255 -1.45 8.63 1.77
N PHE A 256 -1.82 7.44 2.26
CA PHE A 256 -2.09 6.25 1.47
C PHE A 256 -3.38 5.60 1.93
N GLY A 257 -4.18 5.14 0.98
CA GLY A 257 -5.41 4.42 1.25
C GLY A 257 -5.89 3.61 0.04
N HIS A 258 -7.02 2.94 0.19
CA HIS A 258 -7.66 2.25 -0.92
C HIS A 258 -8.20 3.26 -1.94
N SER A 259 -8.14 2.89 -3.22
CA SER A 259 -8.74 3.70 -4.28
C SER A 259 -10.25 3.85 -4.07
N GLN A 260 -10.78 5.03 -4.38
CA GLN A 260 -12.22 5.32 -4.35
C GLN A 260 -13.02 4.65 -5.49
N SER A 261 -12.37 3.82 -6.31
CA SER A 261 -13.03 3.15 -7.45
C SER A 261 -14.10 2.14 -7.03
N PHE A 262 -14.08 1.70 -5.77
CA PHE A 262 -15.02 0.73 -5.22
C PHE A 262 -16.09 1.45 -4.42
N LYS A 263 -17.26 1.60 -5.03
CA LYS A 263 -18.37 2.35 -4.46
C LYS A 263 -19.03 1.65 -3.27
N ASN A 264 -19.17 2.41 -2.21
CA ASN A 264 -20.46 2.66 -1.50
C ASN A 264 -21.17 1.42 -0.94
N ALA A 265 -20.44 0.39 -0.54
CA ALA A 265 -21.01 -0.55 0.40
C ALA A 265 -21.03 0.13 1.78
N LEU A 266 -22.22 0.25 2.37
CA LEU A 266 -22.35 0.64 3.76
C LEU A 266 -21.60 -0.36 4.62
N THR A 267 -20.76 0.12 5.52
CA THR A 267 -19.96 -0.71 6.42
C THR A 267 -20.00 -0.19 7.84
N GLN A 268 -19.87 -1.09 8.81
CA GLN A 268 -19.67 -0.73 10.21
C GLN A 268 -18.22 -0.90 10.66
N LYS A 269 -17.37 -1.54 9.82
CA LYS A 269 -15.95 -1.72 10.11
C LYS A 269 -15.16 -1.77 8.81
N ILE A 270 -14.09 -0.98 8.75
CA ILE A 270 -13.14 -0.99 7.65
C ILE A 270 -11.72 -0.80 8.18
N SER A 271 -10.76 -1.45 7.55
CA SER A 271 -9.34 -1.24 7.82
C SER A 271 -8.61 -0.89 6.53
N THR A 272 -7.64 0.00 6.63
CA THR A 272 -6.68 0.20 5.54
C THR A 272 -5.77 -1.03 5.41
N ALA A 273 -5.14 -1.20 4.27
CA ALA A 273 -3.95 -2.04 4.23
C ALA A 273 -2.83 -1.40 5.08
N PRO A 274 -1.83 -2.17 5.48
CA PRO A 274 -0.69 -1.61 6.19
C PRO A 274 0.13 -0.71 5.26
N MET A 275 0.57 0.44 5.79
CA MET A 275 1.60 1.28 5.19
C MET A 275 2.93 1.00 5.89
N PHE A 276 3.96 0.70 5.11
CA PHE A 276 5.32 0.45 5.60
C PHE A 276 6.16 1.69 5.34
N VAL A 277 6.89 2.14 6.36
CA VAL A 277 7.71 3.35 6.28
C VAL A 277 9.07 3.10 6.91
N SER A 278 10.12 3.58 6.26
CA SER A 278 11.48 3.56 6.79
C SER A 278 12.19 4.87 6.45
N LYS A 279 13.00 5.36 7.39
CA LYS A 279 13.86 6.54 7.21
C LYS A 279 15.33 6.12 7.22
N SER A 280 16.17 6.75 6.43
CA SER A 280 17.61 6.50 6.42
C SER A 280 18.39 7.77 6.09
N SER A 281 19.56 7.92 6.71
CA SER A 281 20.57 8.92 6.35
C SER A 281 21.60 8.41 5.33
N LYS A 282 21.46 7.15 4.91
CA LYS A 282 22.37 6.47 3.96
C LYS A 282 21.82 6.46 2.54
N GLY A 283 21.09 7.51 2.16
CA GLY A 283 20.48 7.68 0.85
C GLY A 283 19.49 6.58 0.47
N LEU A 284 19.29 6.40 -0.84
CA LEU A 284 18.35 5.41 -1.40
C LEU A 284 18.72 3.96 -1.06
N ASN A 285 20.02 3.65 -0.96
CA ASN A 285 20.49 2.30 -0.58
C ASN A 285 20.06 1.94 0.84
N GLY A 286 20.08 2.89 1.77
CA GLY A 286 19.61 2.65 3.13
C GLY A 286 18.13 2.25 3.17
N ILE A 287 17.28 2.94 2.41
CA ILE A 287 15.85 2.58 2.26
C ILE A 287 15.71 1.20 1.61
N ALA A 288 16.42 0.97 0.51
CA ALA A 288 16.37 -0.32 -0.20
C ALA A 288 16.77 -1.49 0.72
N GLN A 289 17.85 -1.35 1.50
CA GLN A 289 18.32 -2.38 2.43
C GLN A 289 17.32 -2.65 3.56
N SER A 290 16.69 -1.60 4.11
CA SER A 290 15.65 -1.72 5.14
C SER A 290 14.46 -2.54 4.62
N PHE A 291 13.91 -2.19 3.45
CA PHE A 291 12.79 -2.90 2.84
C PHE A 291 13.17 -4.32 2.38
N GLN A 292 14.35 -4.53 1.80
CA GLN A 292 14.82 -5.86 1.42
C GLN A 292 14.98 -6.79 2.64
N SER A 293 15.53 -6.27 3.75
CA SER A 293 15.64 -7.02 5.00
C SER A 293 14.27 -7.37 5.57
N PHE A 294 13.33 -6.41 5.55
CA PHE A 294 11.94 -6.63 5.96
C PHE A 294 11.26 -7.70 5.10
N VAL A 295 11.35 -7.62 3.78
CA VAL A 295 10.74 -8.61 2.87
C VAL A 295 11.28 -9.99 3.13
N ARG A 296 12.61 -10.15 3.29
CA ARG A 296 13.23 -11.46 3.57
C ARG A 296 12.73 -12.06 4.89
N LYS A 297 12.59 -11.25 5.94
CA LYS A 297 12.28 -11.75 7.29
C LYS A 297 10.79 -11.92 7.56
N GLU A 298 9.96 -11.03 7.01
CA GLU A 298 8.54 -10.91 7.39
C GLU A 298 7.57 -11.34 6.30
N ILE A 299 7.99 -11.31 5.03
CA ILE A 299 7.09 -11.56 3.88
C ILE A 299 7.39 -12.91 3.23
N LEU A 300 8.67 -13.19 2.97
CA LEU A 300 9.05 -14.45 2.33
C LEU A 300 8.87 -15.63 3.31
N PRO A 301 8.34 -16.77 2.83
CA PRO A 301 8.34 -18.01 3.62
C PRO A 301 9.76 -18.35 4.06
N SER A 302 9.95 -18.74 5.33
CA SER A 302 11.26 -19.09 5.89
C SER A 302 11.96 -20.23 5.14
N THR A 303 11.20 -21.13 4.50
CA THR A 303 11.72 -22.21 3.65
C THR A 303 12.42 -21.68 2.40
N LEU A 304 12.02 -20.50 1.89
CA LEU A 304 12.60 -19.89 0.70
C LEU A 304 13.76 -18.93 1.00
N GLU A 305 13.97 -18.55 2.25
CA GLU A 305 15.02 -17.58 2.63
C GLU A 305 16.43 -18.09 2.28
N LYS A 306 16.66 -19.40 2.44
CA LYS A 306 17.97 -20.06 2.25
C LYS A 306 18.17 -20.66 0.88
N LEU A 307 17.14 -20.72 0.05
CA LEU A 307 17.22 -21.33 -1.28
C LEU A 307 17.65 -20.28 -2.31
N PRO A 308 18.61 -20.60 -3.18
CA PRO A 308 18.92 -19.74 -4.32
C PRO A 308 17.69 -19.64 -5.24
N ARG A 309 17.58 -18.53 -5.93
CA ARG A 309 16.54 -18.35 -6.96
C ARG A 309 17.00 -19.05 -8.23
N PRO A 310 16.26 -20.04 -8.72
CA PRO A 310 16.64 -20.71 -9.95
C PRO A 310 16.52 -19.80 -11.15
N VAL A 311 17.39 -19.98 -12.13
CA VAL A 311 17.31 -19.30 -13.43
C VAL A 311 16.18 -19.94 -14.22
N HIS A 312 15.12 -19.18 -14.51
CA HIS A 312 13.96 -19.64 -15.25
C HIS A 312 14.11 -19.39 -16.74
N TYR A 313 13.78 -20.40 -17.55
CA TYR A 313 13.44 -20.21 -18.95
C TYR A 313 11.93 -20.39 -19.15
N ASN A 314 11.25 -19.38 -19.63
CA ASN A 314 9.84 -19.42 -19.99
C ASN A 314 9.71 -19.55 -21.51
N CYS A 315 8.87 -20.47 -21.98
CA CYS A 315 8.76 -20.76 -23.43
C CYS A 315 7.84 -19.79 -24.20
N TRP A 316 7.16 -18.83 -23.53
CA TRP A 316 6.16 -17.97 -24.16
C TRP A 316 6.67 -17.25 -25.39
N GLU A 317 7.72 -16.46 -25.28
CA GLU A 317 8.26 -15.65 -26.36
C GLU A 317 8.84 -16.47 -27.54
N ALA A 318 9.14 -17.77 -27.31
CA ALA A 318 9.66 -18.63 -28.34
C ALA A 318 8.58 -19.22 -29.26
N ILE A 319 7.41 -19.56 -28.71
CA ILE A 319 6.40 -20.36 -29.44
C ILE A 319 4.97 -19.86 -29.28
N TYR A 320 4.70 -18.97 -28.33
CA TYR A 320 3.33 -18.54 -27.99
C TYR A 320 2.39 -19.76 -27.85
N PHE A 321 1.25 -19.76 -28.54
CA PHE A 321 0.27 -20.86 -28.49
C PHE A 321 0.64 -22.10 -29.34
N LYS A 322 1.73 -22.05 -30.10
CA LYS A 322 2.12 -23.13 -31.03
C LYS A 322 2.93 -24.23 -30.34
N HIS A 323 2.28 -24.90 -29.39
CA HIS A 323 2.93 -25.96 -28.63
C HIS A 323 3.11 -27.25 -29.45
N SER A 324 4.34 -27.73 -29.48
CA SER A 324 4.74 -29.03 -30.02
C SER A 324 5.70 -29.69 -29.01
N LEU A 325 5.42 -30.93 -28.63
CA LEU A 325 6.30 -31.65 -27.68
C LEU A 325 7.74 -31.75 -28.18
N LYS A 326 7.91 -31.91 -29.49
CA LYS A 326 9.25 -31.96 -30.13
C LYS A 326 9.97 -30.64 -29.93
N ASP A 327 9.34 -29.53 -30.30
CA ASP A 327 9.96 -28.21 -30.24
C ASP A 327 10.25 -27.80 -28.79
N LEU A 328 9.34 -28.08 -27.87
CA LEU A 328 9.53 -27.83 -26.45
C LEU A 328 10.72 -28.59 -25.87
N LYS A 329 10.94 -29.86 -26.27
CA LYS A 329 12.12 -30.64 -25.87
C LYS A 329 13.41 -30.05 -26.44
N GLU A 330 13.43 -29.60 -27.68
CA GLU A 330 14.56 -28.96 -28.31
C GLU A 330 14.92 -27.64 -27.61
N ILE A 331 13.90 -26.81 -27.34
CA ILE A 331 14.09 -25.54 -26.59
C ILE A 331 14.61 -25.82 -25.19
N ALA A 332 14.04 -26.79 -24.46
CA ALA A 332 14.51 -27.15 -23.12
C ALA A 332 15.99 -27.60 -23.14
N LYS A 333 16.39 -28.40 -24.15
CA LYS A 333 17.78 -28.80 -24.36
C LYS A 333 18.71 -27.60 -24.58
N LEU A 334 18.28 -26.61 -25.33
CA LEU A 334 19.07 -25.39 -25.54
C LEU A 334 19.12 -24.54 -24.26
N ALA A 335 18.00 -24.39 -23.56
CA ALA A 335 17.91 -23.60 -22.35
C ALA A 335 18.88 -24.08 -21.25
N VAL A 336 19.00 -25.40 -21.04
CA VAL A 336 19.95 -25.98 -20.07
C VAL A 336 21.40 -25.68 -20.43
N THR A 337 21.74 -25.63 -21.72
CA THR A 337 23.11 -25.28 -22.15
C THR A 337 23.47 -23.83 -21.87
N LEU A 338 22.44 -22.95 -21.72
CA LEU A 338 22.59 -21.56 -21.34
C LEU A 338 22.57 -21.33 -19.83
N GLY A 339 22.43 -22.39 -19.04
CA GLY A 339 22.42 -22.33 -17.59
C GLY A 339 21.03 -22.16 -16.96
N ALA A 340 19.95 -22.42 -17.69
CA ALA A 340 18.60 -22.48 -17.10
C ALA A 340 18.50 -23.65 -16.13
N GLU A 341 17.84 -23.41 -14.99
CA GLU A 341 17.64 -24.37 -13.90
C GLU A 341 16.18 -24.82 -13.81
N ARG A 342 15.25 -24.04 -14.39
CA ARG A 342 13.83 -24.35 -14.45
C ARG A 342 13.27 -24.00 -15.83
N PHE A 343 12.51 -24.94 -16.42
CA PHE A 343 11.76 -24.73 -17.66
C PHE A 343 10.31 -24.50 -17.35
N VAL A 344 9.72 -23.38 -17.80
CA VAL A 344 8.31 -23.02 -17.58
C VAL A 344 7.53 -23.16 -18.86
N LEU A 345 6.53 -24.06 -18.82
CA LEU A 345 5.49 -24.17 -19.86
C LEU A 345 4.46 -23.07 -19.65
N ASP A 346 4.34 -22.17 -20.60
CA ASP A 346 3.45 -21.02 -20.53
C ASP A 346 2.10 -21.26 -21.20
N ASP A 347 1.29 -20.20 -21.43
CA ASP A 347 -0.06 -20.21 -21.98
C ASP A 347 -0.19 -21.06 -23.25
N GLY A 348 -1.29 -21.78 -23.40
CA GLY A 348 -1.59 -22.60 -24.58
C GLY A 348 -1.57 -24.12 -24.37
N TRP A 349 -1.31 -24.61 -23.16
CA TRP A 349 -1.25 -26.04 -22.85
C TRP A 349 -2.63 -26.67 -22.55
N PHE A 350 -3.67 -25.85 -22.34
CA PHE A 350 -4.98 -26.25 -21.85
C PHE A 350 -6.13 -25.97 -22.83
N GLY A 351 -7.24 -26.65 -22.65
CA GLY A 351 -8.51 -26.44 -23.35
C GLY A 351 -8.38 -26.54 -24.89
N LEU A 352 -8.85 -25.52 -25.59
CA LEU A 352 -8.64 -25.25 -27.00
C LEU A 352 -7.95 -23.90 -27.18
N ARG A 353 -6.92 -23.65 -26.37
CA ARG A 353 -6.19 -22.40 -26.26
C ARG A 353 -5.18 -22.22 -27.40
N ASP A 354 -5.66 -21.78 -28.56
CA ASP A 354 -4.83 -21.54 -29.75
C ASP A 354 -4.59 -20.06 -30.02
N ASP A 355 -5.28 -19.20 -29.27
CA ASP A 355 -5.15 -17.74 -29.26
C ASP A 355 -5.65 -17.15 -27.94
N ASP A 356 -5.53 -15.84 -27.75
CA ASP A 356 -5.91 -15.13 -26.54
C ASP A 356 -7.42 -14.88 -26.37
N THR A 357 -8.25 -15.29 -27.34
CA THR A 357 -9.71 -15.13 -27.30
C THR A 357 -10.46 -16.37 -26.81
N SER A 358 -9.76 -17.51 -26.64
CA SER A 358 -10.37 -18.80 -26.39
C SER A 358 -9.89 -19.47 -25.10
N SER A 359 -10.76 -20.29 -24.51
CA SER A 359 -10.50 -21.32 -23.49
C SER A 359 -9.80 -20.90 -22.19
N LEU A 360 -9.49 -19.63 -21.96
CA LEU A 360 -8.96 -19.24 -20.64
C LEU A 360 -10.00 -19.57 -19.57
N GLY A 361 -9.58 -20.28 -18.53
CA GLY A 361 -10.45 -20.83 -17.49
C GLY A 361 -10.74 -22.34 -17.65
N ASP A 362 -10.55 -22.92 -18.86
CA ASP A 362 -10.76 -24.36 -19.13
C ASP A 362 -9.47 -25.13 -18.80
N TRP A 363 -9.09 -25.23 -17.52
CA TRP A 363 -7.85 -25.81 -17.04
C TRP A 363 -7.80 -27.34 -17.17
N GLU A 364 -7.82 -27.83 -18.43
CA GLU A 364 -7.69 -29.24 -18.77
C GLU A 364 -6.66 -29.38 -19.90
N ILE A 365 -5.75 -30.35 -19.78
CA ILE A 365 -4.68 -30.55 -20.76
C ILE A 365 -5.24 -30.72 -22.16
N ASP A 366 -4.75 -29.96 -23.11
CA ASP A 366 -5.13 -30.08 -24.53
C ASP A 366 -4.59 -31.38 -25.14
N LYS A 367 -5.46 -32.36 -25.31
CA LYS A 367 -5.10 -33.67 -25.86
C LYS A 367 -4.69 -33.66 -27.34
N ARG A 368 -4.94 -32.56 -28.06
CA ARG A 368 -4.44 -32.38 -29.44
C ARG A 368 -2.94 -32.11 -29.45
N LYS A 369 -2.48 -31.29 -28.48
CA LYS A 369 -1.07 -30.89 -28.32
C LYS A 369 -0.29 -31.88 -27.46
N TYR A 370 -0.96 -32.50 -26.49
CA TYR A 370 -0.40 -33.41 -25.50
C TYR A 370 -1.26 -34.70 -25.39
N PRO A 371 -1.22 -35.62 -26.39
CA PRO A 371 -2.04 -36.82 -26.38
C PRO A 371 -1.84 -37.69 -25.13
N GLU A 372 -0.60 -37.79 -24.65
CA GLU A 372 -0.19 -38.57 -23.48
C GLU A 372 -0.16 -37.72 -22.18
N GLY A 373 -0.66 -36.47 -22.22
CA GLY A 373 -0.56 -35.52 -21.14
C GLY A 373 0.78 -34.81 -21.10
N LEU A 374 1.08 -34.15 -19.95
CA LEU A 374 2.32 -33.39 -19.78
C LEU A 374 3.50 -34.25 -19.30
N ALA A 375 3.26 -35.49 -18.82
CA ALA A 375 4.31 -36.37 -18.27
C ALA A 375 5.52 -36.51 -19.22
N PRO A 376 5.38 -36.72 -20.55
CA PRO A 376 6.55 -36.86 -21.42
C PRO A 376 7.42 -35.61 -21.54
N LEU A 377 6.86 -34.40 -21.29
CA LEU A 377 7.64 -33.17 -21.24
C LEU A 377 8.29 -33.00 -19.87
N ILE A 378 7.54 -33.23 -18.79
CA ILE A 378 8.00 -33.10 -17.41
C ILE A 378 9.20 -34.04 -17.17
N GLU A 379 9.04 -35.32 -17.55
CA GLU A 379 10.11 -36.33 -17.40
C GLU A 379 11.37 -35.93 -18.18
N TYR A 380 11.22 -35.46 -19.41
CA TYR A 380 12.35 -35.01 -20.23
C TYR A 380 13.06 -33.82 -19.58
N VAL A 381 12.33 -32.79 -19.14
CA VAL A 381 12.89 -31.60 -18.48
C VAL A 381 13.67 -32.00 -17.22
N ASN A 382 13.10 -32.89 -16.40
CA ASN A 382 13.76 -33.41 -15.20
C ASN A 382 15.00 -34.26 -15.55
N GLN A 383 14.92 -35.08 -16.58
CA GLN A 383 16.03 -35.93 -17.03
C GLN A 383 17.26 -35.13 -17.47
N ILE A 384 17.05 -33.94 -18.09
CA ILE A 384 18.16 -33.06 -18.50
C ILE A 384 18.60 -32.11 -17.39
N GLY A 385 18.12 -32.28 -16.15
CA GLY A 385 18.59 -31.60 -14.93
C GLY A 385 17.89 -30.29 -14.58
N MET A 386 16.77 -29.96 -15.20
CA MET A 386 15.98 -28.79 -14.84
C MET A 386 14.72 -29.16 -14.05
N GLU A 387 14.23 -28.23 -13.22
CA GLU A 387 12.90 -28.28 -12.66
C GLU A 387 11.85 -27.92 -13.72
N PHE A 388 10.62 -28.44 -13.57
CA PHE A 388 9.50 -28.07 -14.43
C PHE A 388 8.58 -27.09 -13.72
N GLY A 389 8.16 -26.04 -14.41
CA GLY A 389 7.13 -25.08 -14.00
C GLY A 389 6.02 -24.99 -15.02
N ILE A 390 4.85 -24.55 -14.58
CA ILE A 390 3.67 -24.39 -15.45
C ILE A 390 2.95 -23.09 -15.11
N TRP A 391 2.46 -22.41 -16.14
CA TRP A 391 1.76 -21.13 -16.01
C TRP A 391 0.25 -21.32 -15.82
N PHE A 392 -0.31 -20.49 -14.94
CA PHE A 392 -1.75 -20.33 -14.73
C PHE A 392 -2.13 -18.85 -14.62
N GLU A 393 -3.30 -18.48 -15.13
CA GLU A 393 -3.97 -17.18 -14.95
C GLU A 393 -5.37 -17.43 -14.35
N PRO A 394 -5.47 -17.81 -13.07
CA PRO A 394 -6.69 -18.37 -12.49
C PRO A 394 -7.81 -17.34 -12.28
N GLU A 395 -7.49 -16.06 -12.21
CA GLU A 395 -8.44 -14.98 -12.00
C GLU A 395 -9.21 -14.55 -13.25
N MET A 396 -8.78 -15.02 -14.43
CA MET A 396 -9.34 -14.57 -15.71
C MET A 396 -10.08 -15.69 -16.42
N VAL A 397 -11.02 -15.30 -17.29
CA VAL A 397 -11.82 -16.23 -18.10
C VAL A 397 -12.15 -15.65 -19.48
N SER A 398 -11.99 -16.45 -20.53
CA SER A 398 -12.43 -16.06 -21.88
C SER A 398 -13.93 -16.15 -22.04
N PRO A 399 -14.61 -15.19 -22.71
CA PRO A 399 -16.03 -15.32 -23.07
C PRO A 399 -16.34 -16.56 -23.88
N ASN A 400 -15.37 -17.05 -24.66
CA ASN A 400 -15.50 -18.24 -25.48
C ASN A 400 -15.16 -19.56 -24.77
N SER A 401 -14.77 -19.54 -23.48
CA SER A 401 -14.47 -20.73 -22.70
C SER A 401 -15.71 -21.54 -22.38
N LYS A 402 -15.53 -22.85 -22.13
CA LYS A 402 -16.59 -23.72 -21.58
C LYS A 402 -16.99 -23.26 -20.19
N LEU A 403 -16.01 -22.83 -19.38
CA LEU A 403 -16.25 -22.34 -18.03
C LEU A 403 -17.26 -21.19 -18.02
N PHE A 404 -17.02 -20.14 -18.81
CA PHE A 404 -17.94 -19.01 -18.87
C PHE A 404 -19.31 -19.35 -19.46
N LYS A 405 -19.34 -20.17 -20.51
CA LYS A 405 -20.63 -20.62 -21.13
C LYS A 405 -21.49 -21.38 -20.15
N ASN A 406 -20.89 -22.20 -19.30
CA ASN A 406 -21.61 -22.99 -18.30
C ASN A 406 -21.98 -22.19 -17.05
N ASN A 407 -21.17 -21.18 -16.69
CA ASN A 407 -21.29 -20.40 -15.44
C ASN A 407 -21.15 -18.91 -15.73
N PRO A 408 -22.07 -18.30 -16.51
CA PRO A 408 -21.92 -16.91 -16.95
C PRO A 408 -22.05 -15.87 -15.82
N ASP A 409 -22.51 -16.28 -14.64
CA ASP A 409 -22.66 -15.43 -13.46
C ASP A 409 -21.46 -15.50 -12.51
N TRP A 410 -20.41 -16.25 -12.87
CA TRP A 410 -19.17 -16.36 -12.09
C TRP A 410 -18.17 -15.22 -12.32
N ILE A 411 -18.57 -14.20 -13.08
CA ILE A 411 -17.70 -13.06 -13.39
C ILE A 411 -17.95 -11.87 -12.48
N LEU A 412 -16.89 -11.12 -12.24
CA LEU A 412 -16.97 -9.82 -11.59
C LEU A 412 -17.53 -8.79 -12.59
N GLY A 413 -18.61 -8.09 -12.20
CA GLY A 413 -19.24 -7.09 -13.06
C GLY A 413 -20.29 -7.66 -14.03
N LYS A 414 -20.49 -6.99 -15.17
CA LYS A 414 -21.54 -7.33 -16.15
C LYS A 414 -20.96 -8.05 -17.36
N LYS A 415 -21.78 -8.92 -17.99
CA LYS A 415 -21.39 -9.68 -19.21
C LYS A 415 -20.95 -8.79 -20.39
N ASN A 416 -21.50 -7.60 -20.51
CA ASN A 416 -21.23 -6.64 -21.60
C ASN A 416 -20.24 -5.53 -21.19
N GLN A 417 -19.39 -5.80 -20.20
CA GLN A 417 -18.33 -4.87 -19.80
C GLN A 417 -17.21 -4.82 -20.85
N THR A 418 -16.39 -3.76 -20.79
CA THR A 418 -15.15 -3.67 -21.56
C THR A 418 -14.18 -4.76 -21.13
N LEU A 419 -13.64 -5.48 -22.10
CA LEU A 419 -12.68 -6.56 -21.87
C LEU A 419 -11.25 -6.01 -21.83
N GLY A 420 -10.44 -6.51 -20.91
CA GLY A 420 -8.98 -6.39 -20.96
C GLY A 420 -8.39 -7.64 -21.60
N ARG A 421 -7.59 -7.51 -22.67
CA ARG A 421 -7.00 -8.65 -23.40
C ARG A 421 -8.03 -9.72 -23.83
N ASN A 422 -9.23 -9.32 -24.24
CA ASN A 422 -10.35 -10.22 -24.56
C ASN A 422 -10.82 -11.11 -23.41
N GLN A 423 -10.61 -10.71 -22.16
CA GLN A 423 -10.87 -11.52 -20.98
C GLN A 423 -11.86 -10.83 -20.03
N LEU A 424 -12.58 -11.65 -19.27
CA LEU A 424 -13.39 -11.28 -18.11
C LEU A 424 -12.67 -11.70 -16.83
N VAL A 425 -13.00 -11.07 -15.72
CA VAL A 425 -12.47 -11.42 -14.40
C VAL A 425 -13.48 -12.31 -13.68
N LEU A 426 -13.01 -13.41 -13.08
CA LEU A 426 -13.84 -14.26 -12.22
C LEU A 426 -14.07 -13.56 -10.86
N ASP A 427 -15.28 -13.70 -10.31
CA ASP A 427 -15.59 -13.25 -8.96
C ASP A 427 -15.10 -14.27 -7.93
N LEU A 428 -13.91 -14.05 -7.40
CA LEU A 428 -13.28 -14.93 -6.41
C LEU A 428 -13.95 -14.88 -5.02
N ASN A 429 -15.00 -14.07 -4.81
CA ASN A 429 -15.83 -14.14 -3.59
C ASN A 429 -16.82 -15.32 -3.66
N ILE A 430 -17.11 -15.83 -4.87
CA ILE A 430 -17.98 -16.98 -5.08
C ILE A 430 -17.23 -18.26 -4.69
N LYS A 431 -17.78 -19.02 -3.72
CA LYS A 431 -17.13 -20.23 -3.19
C LYS A 431 -16.98 -21.32 -4.24
N GLU A 432 -17.93 -21.44 -5.14
CA GLU A 432 -17.93 -22.39 -6.26
C GLU A 432 -16.78 -22.10 -7.23
N VAL A 433 -16.46 -20.81 -7.47
CA VAL A 433 -15.28 -20.38 -8.27
C VAL A 433 -14.00 -20.82 -7.59
N GLN A 434 -13.86 -20.56 -6.28
CA GLN A 434 -12.68 -20.98 -5.51
C GLN A 434 -12.50 -22.50 -5.56
N SER A 435 -13.59 -23.26 -5.36
CA SER A 435 -13.56 -24.73 -5.37
C SER A 435 -13.19 -25.27 -6.74
N TYR A 436 -13.76 -24.72 -7.81
CA TYR A 436 -13.42 -25.08 -9.18
C TYR A 436 -11.94 -24.88 -9.49
N LEU A 437 -11.42 -23.71 -9.21
CA LEU A 437 -10.00 -23.37 -9.45
C LEU A 437 -9.08 -24.28 -8.64
N PHE A 438 -9.38 -24.48 -7.36
CA PHE A 438 -8.60 -25.37 -6.51
C PHE A 438 -8.59 -26.81 -7.05
N GLU A 439 -9.76 -27.36 -7.43
CA GLU A 439 -9.86 -28.71 -7.99
C GLU A 439 -9.07 -28.85 -9.30
N LYS A 440 -9.22 -27.88 -10.21
CA LYS A 440 -8.57 -27.96 -11.53
C LYS A 440 -7.04 -27.83 -11.41
N ILE A 441 -6.55 -26.86 -10.63
CA ILE A 441 -5.12 -26.63 -10.46
C ILE A 441 -4.47 -27.79 -9.69
N SER A 442 -5.14 -28.35 -8.68
CA SER A 442 -4.62 -29.46 -7.89
C SER A 442 -4.50 -30.79 -8.65
N LYS A 443 -5.16 -30.92 -9.81
CA LYS A 443 -5.11 -32.11 -10.67
C LYS A 443 -3.96 -32.11 -11.67
N ILE A 444 -3.33 -30.97 -11.88
CA ILE A 444 -2.17 -30.80 -12.76
C ILE A 444 -0.88 -31.06 -11.99
#